data_cffcec440a0524b4acbbe21926090ad0
#
_entry.id   cffcec440a0524b4acbbe21926090ad0
#
_cell.length_a   1.000
_cell.length_b   1.000
_cell.length_c   1.000
_cell.angle_alpha   90.00
_cell.angle_beta   90.00
_cell.angle_gamma   90.00
#
_symmetry.space_group_name_H-M   'P 1'
#
loop_
_entity.id
_entity.type
_entity.pdbx_description
1 polymer ?
#
loop_
_entity_poly.entity_id
_entity_poly.type
_entity_poly.pdbx_seq_one_letter_code
_entity_poly.pdbx_strand_id
1 'polypeptide(L)'
;ALPTTSLNGINGSWSPAIDNTMTTTYTFTPTPGLCASTTTLAITVNQPTLPTFTPPPSYCAGTAIPALPTTSLNGINGTWSPALDNTMTTTYTFTPTPGLCASNTTLSITINQPTIPTFTPPPSYCAGAAIPALPTTSINGINGTWSPAIDNTTTTTYTFVPTPGLCASPTTLTITINPQTIPDFGALGPFCQNSTPPVLVTTSPNMVTGTWS
;
A
#
# COMPACT_ATOMS: atom_id res chain seq x y z
N ALA A 1 -5.15 -50.15 -9.54
CA ALA A 1 -4.90 -51.49 -8.96
C ALA A 1 -3.81 -52.17 -9.76
N LEU A 2 -2.97 -52.99 -9.11
CA LEU A 2 -2.01 -53.85 -9.81
C LEU A 2 -2.76 -55.02 -10.51
N PRO A 3 -2.27 -55.46 -11.70
CA PRO A 3 -2.92 -56.55 -12.44
C PRO A 3 -2.82 -57.86 -11.66
N THR A 4 -3.93 -58.60 -11.56
CA THR A 4 -3.98 -59.92 -10.88
C THR A 4 -3.52 -61.05 -11.76
N THR A 5 -3.26 -60.78 -13.04
CA THR A 5 -2.71 -61.75 -14.02
C THR A 5 -1.40 -61.16 -14.58
N SER A 6 -0.33 -61.96 -14.54
CA SER A 6 0.97 -61.57 -15.09
C SER A 6 0.97 -61.60 -16.64
N LEU A 7 1.97 -60.97 -17.27
CA LEU A 7 2.11 -60.92 -18.74
C LEU A 7 2.17 -62.35 -19.40
N ASN A 8 2.63 -63.32 -18.66
CA ASN A 8 2.69 -64.68 -19.08
C ASN A 8 1.49 -65.60 -18.64
N GLY A 9 0.37 -64.92 -18.23
CA GLY A 9 -0.91 -65.59 -17.94
C GLY A 9 -1.04 -66.18 -16.56
N ILE A 10 -0.13 -65.94 -15.61
CA ILE A 10 -0.18 -66.53 -14.27
C ILE A 10 -1.08 -65.67 -13.40
N ASN A 11 -2.12 -66.23 -12.80
CA ASN A 11 -2.99 -65.52 -11.84
C ASN A 11 -2.38 -65.58 -10.46
N GLY A 12 -2.64 -64.47 -9.67
CA GLY A 12 -2.14 -64.35 -8.32
C GLY A 12 -2.65 -63.08 -7.62
N SER A 13 -2.06 -62.83 -6.47
CA SER A 13 -2.39 -61.66 -5.65
C SER A 13 -1.14 -60.89 -5.25
N TRP A 14 -1.32 -59.57 -4.98
CA TRP A 14 -0.28 -58.67 -4.52
C TRP A 14 -0.40 -58.37 -3.03
N SER A 15 0.74 -58.31 -2.35
CA SER A 15 0.83 -57.89 -0.94
C SER A 15 2.07 -57.02 -0.76
N PRO A 16 2.01 -55.94 0.06
CA PRO A 16 0.84 -55.42 0.75
C PRO A 16 -0.19 -54.80 -0.22
N ALA A 17 -1.31 -54.26 0.33
CA ALA A 17 -2.25 -53.43 -0.46
C ALA A 17 -1.54 -52.22 -1.04
N ILE A 18 -1.98 -51.77 -2.24
CA ILE A 18 -1.32 -50.63 -2.91
C ILE A 18 -1.43 -49.37 -2.08
N ASP A 19 -0.31 -48.70 -1.88
CA ASP A 19 -0.16 -47.42 -1.18
C ASP A 19 0.52 -46.41 -2.12
N ASN A 20 -0.08 -45.23 -2.29
CA ASN A 20 0.47 -44.15 -3.10
C ASN A 20 1.12 -43.03 -2.24
N THR A 21 1.32 -43.26 -0.95
CA THR A 21 1.92 -42.29 -0.03
C THR A 21 3.40 -42.55 0.21
N MET A 22 3.88 -43.79 0.00
CA MET A 22 5.27 -44.16 0.19
C MET A 22 5.76 -45.15 -0.84
N THR A 23 7.07 -45.11 -1.14
CA THR A 23 7.76 -46.10 -1.97
C THR A 23 7.64 -47.44 -1.31
N THR A 24 7.11 -48.43 -2.02
CA THR A 24 6.81 -49.78 -1.49
C THR A 24 7.17 -50.85 -2.49
N THR A 25 7.75 -51.96 -1.99
CA THR A 25 7.95 -53.18 -2.76
C THR A 25 6.79 -54.13 -2.51
N TYR A 26 6.13 -54.48 -3.58
CA TYR A 26 4.98 -55.40 -3.62
C TYR A 26 5.42 -56.79 -4.04
N THR A 27 4.91 -57.83 -3.37
CA THR A 27 5.17 -59.21 -3.72
C THR A 27 3.94 -59.81 -4.41
N PHE A 28 4.13 -60.36 -5.61
CA PHE A 28 3.13 -61.15 -6.32
C PHE A 28 3.24 -62.61 -5.89
N THR A 29 2.16 -63.15 -5.37
CA THR A 29 2.07 -64.59 -5.01
C THR A 29 1.12 -65.25 -5.98
N PRO A 30 1.62 -66.21 -6.80
CA PRO A 30 0.79 -66.99 -7.70
C PRO A 30 -0.30 -67.75 -6.94
N THR A 31 -1.43 -68.02 -7.63
CA THR A 31 -2.52 -68.83 -7.08
C THR A 31 -1.97 -70.25 -6.74
N PRO A 32 -2.31 -70.85 -5.57
CA PRO A 32 -1.86 -72.15 -5.19
C PRO A 32 -2.22 -73.19 -6.25
N GLY A 33 -1.28 -74.12 -6.52
CA GLY A 33 -1.44 -75.18 -7.53
C GLY A 33 -0.82 -74.88 -8.91
N LEU A 34 -0.36 -73.62 -9.11
CA LEU A 34 0.43 -73.26 -10.29
C LEU A 34 1.92 -73.50 -10.02
N CYS A 35 2.66 -74.14 -10.99
CA CYS A 35 4.12 -74.25 -10.91
C CYS A 35 4.80 -72.93 -11.23
N ALA A 36 4.62 -71.91 -10.36
CA ALA A 36 5.15 -70.59 -10.52
C ALA A 36 5.73 -70.10 -9.17
N SER A 37 6.80 -69.24 -9.25
CA SER A 37 7.44 -68.68 -8.11
C SER A 37 6.89 -67.26 -7.87
N THR A 38 7.05 -66.75 -6.64
CA THR A 38 6.76 -65.36 -6.28
C THR A 38 7.72 -64.39 -6.99
N THR A 39 7.26 -63.19 -7.27
CA THR A 39 8.09 -62.10 -7.81
C THR A 39 7.77 -60.76 -7.11
N THR A 40 8.65 -59.80 -7.22
CA THR A 40 8.47 -58.50 -6.59
C THR A 40 8.44 -57.37 -7.62
N LEU A 41 7.70 -56.31 -7.29
CA LEU A 41 7.63 -55.04 -8.02
C LEU A 41 7.81 -53.89 -7.05
N ALA A 42 8.84 -53.08 -7.27
CA ALA A 42 9.00 -51.84 -6.52
C ALA A 42 8.28 -50.68 -7.22
N ILE A 43 7.42 -49.96 -6.49
CA ILE A 43 6.78 -48.74 -6.95
C ILE A 43 7.37 -47.60 -6.16
N THR A 44 8.02 -46.65 -6.85
CA THR A 44 8.59 -45.45 -6.26
C THR A 44 7.54 -44.34 -6.20
N VAL A 45 7.34 -43.79 -5.03
CA VAL A 45 6.47 -42.61 -4.82
C VAL A 45 7.37 -41.41 -4.47
N ASN A 46 7.40 -40.41 -5.35
CA ASN A 46 8.15 -39.21 -5.15
C ASN A 46 7.35 -38.24 -4.27
N GLN A 47 8.03 -37.61 -3.31
CA GLN A 47 7.42 -36.55 -2.51
C GLN A 47 7.28 -35.25 -3.35
N PRO A 48 6.17 -34.51 -3.21
CA PRO A 48 5.97 -33.27 -3.96
C PRO A 48 7.03 -32.24 -3.59
N THR A 49 7.63 -31.62 -4.60
CA THR A 49 8.59 -30.52 -4.44
C THR A 49 7.83 -29.22 -4.16
N LEU A 50 8.27 -28.45 -3.15
CA LEU A 50 7.71 -27.14 -2.84
C LEU A 50 8.33 -26.07 -3.76
N PRO A 51 7.55 -25.33 -4.57
CA PRO A 51 8.05 -24.20 -5.34
C PRO A 51 8.55 -23.08 -4.43
N THR A 52 9.70 -22.47 -4.77
CA THR A 52 10.32 -21.41 -3.99
C THR A 52 10.39 -20.11 -4.81
N PHE A 53 10.19 -18.97 -4.14
CA PHE A 53 10.20 -17.64 -4.76
C PHE A 53 10.94 -16.64 -3.88
N THR A 54 11.49 -15.58 -4.49
CA THR A 54 12.03 -14.44 -3.75
C THR A 54 10.89 -13.63 -3.15
N PRO A 55 10.89 -13.35 -1.84
CA PRO A 55 9.89 -12.46 -1.24
C PRO A 55 9.93 -11.06 -1.90
N PRO A 56 8.79 -10.52 -2.33
CA PRO A 56 8.74 -9.19 -2.89
C PRO A 56 8.90 -8.11 -1.79
N PRO A 57 9.35 -6.89 -2.15
CA PRO A 57 9.29 -5.76 -1.23
C PRO A 57 7.83 -5.37 -0.95
N SER A 58 7.63 -4.47 0.02
CA SER A 58 6.33 -3.83 0.20
C SER A 58 6.14 -2.70 -0.83
N TYR A 59 4.90 -2.48 -1.24
CA TYR A 59 4.50 -1.42 -2.18
C TYR A 59 3.54 -0.43 -1.51
N CYS A 60 3.44 0.76 -2.05
CA CYS A 60 2.40 1.72 -1.68
C CYS A 60 1.13 1.45 -2.50
N ALA A 61 -0.04 1.59 -1.88
CA ALA A 61 -1.32 1.39 -2.56
C ALA A 61 -1.42 2.27 -3.82
N GLY A 62 -1.89 1.66 -4.91
CA GLY A 62 -1.97 2.30 -6.23
C GLY A 62 -0.68 2.28 -7.05
N THR A 63 0.47 1.86 -6.49
CA THR A 63 1.71 1.71 -7.24
C THR A 63 1.66 0.43 -8.09
N ALA A 64 2.23 0.48 -9.29
CA ALA A 64 2.31 -0.70 -10.15
C ALA A 64 3.18 -1.78 -9.50
N ILE A 65 2.64 -3.00 -9.42
CA ILE A 65 3.34 -4.20 -8.94
C ILE A 65 3.83 -4.98 -10.17
N PRO A 66 5.11 -5.40 -10.22
CA PRO A 66 5.59 -6.29 -11.26
C PRO A 66 4.82 -7.60 -11.29
N ALA A 67 4.65 -8.18 -12.48
CA ALA A 67 4.02 -9.49 -12.62
C ALA A 67 4.78 -10.55 -11.82
N LEU A 68 4.05 -11.43 -11.14
CA LEU A 68 4.64 -12.55 -10.42
C LEU A 68 5.24 -13.57 -11.43
N PRO A 69 6.40 -14.16 -11.13
CA PRO A 69 7.05 -15.10 -12.02
C PRO A 69 6.23 -16.39 -12.16
N THR A 70 6.03 -16.86 -13.38
CA THR A 70 5.31 -18.10 -13.68
C THR A 70 6.16 -19.35 -13.50
N THR A 71 7.47 -19.18 -13.25
CA THR A 71 8.44 -20.24 -12.95
C THR A 71 9.11 -19.96 -11.62
N SER A 72 9.12 -20.92 -10.72
CA SER A 72 9.79 -20.80 -9.42
C SER A 72 11.31 -20.85 -9.55
N LEU A 73 12.05 -20.46 -8.48
CA LEU A 73 13.51 -20.51 -8.43
C LEU A 73 14.08 -21.92 -8.65
N ASN A 74 13.32 -22.95 -8.25
CA ASN A 74 13.68 -24.35 -8.44
C ASN A 74 13.03 -24.99 -9.71
N GLY A 75 12.63 -24.14 -10.70
CA GLY A 75 12.27 -24.57 -12.06
C GLY A 75 10.85 -25.12 -12.23
N ILE A 76 9.95 -24.96 -11.27
CA ILE A 76 8.57 -25.44 -11.36
C ILE A 76 7.70 -24.37 -12.01
N ASN A 77 7.01 -24.73 -13.10
CA ASN A 77 6.06 -23.86 -13.79
C ASN A 77 4.67 -23.95 -13.14
N GLY A 78 3.93 -22.84 -13.19
CA GLY A 78 2.59 -22.77 -12.63
C GLY A 78 1.93 -21.41 -12.82
N THR A 79 0.84 -21.19 -12.10
CA THR A 79 0.02 -19.98 -12.16
C THR A 79 -0.29 -19.45 -10.77
N TRP A 80 -0.53 -18.14 -10.69
CA TRP A 80 -0.89 -17.44 -9.46
C TRP A 80 -2.38 -17.11 -9.41
N SER A 81 -2.95 -17.20 -8.21
CA SER A 81 -4.32 -16.77 -7.90
C SER A 81 -4.36 -16.17 -6.49
N PRO A 82 -5.17 -15.16 -6.24
CA PRO A 82 -5.98 -14.37 -7.18
C PRO A 82 -5.14 -13.51 -8.15
N ALA A 83 -5.79 -12.72 -9.00
CA ALA A 83 -5.12 -11.70 -9.82
C ALA A 83 -4.43 -10.65 -8.93
N LEU A 84 -3.35 -10.01 -9.44
CA LEU A 84 -2.61 -8.99 -8.69
C LEU A 84 -3.51 -7.81 -8.30
N ASP A 85 -3.48 -7.44 -7.03
CA ASP A 85 -4.16 -6.31 -6.46
C ASP A 85 -3.12 -5.37 -5.82
N ASN A 86 -3.10 -4.10 -6.26
CA ASN A 86 -2.21 -3.07 -5.74
C ASN A 86 -2.89 -2.13 -4.74
N THR A 87 -4.08 -2.47 -4.26
CA THR A 87 -4.85 -1.64 -3.32
C THR A 87 -4.80 -2.17 -1.89
N MET A 88 -4.58 -3.47 -1.69
CA MET A 88 -4.53 -4.11 -0.38
C MET A 88 -3.51 -5.25 -0.31
N THR A 89 -3.01 -5.49 0.91
CA THR A 89 -2.14 -6.64 1.20
C THR A 89 -2.87 -7.94 0.88
N THR A 90 -2.28 -8.75 0.00
CA THR A 90 -2.92 -9.97 -0.51
C THR A 90 -1.93 -11.14 -0.50
N THR A 91 -2.42 -12.30 -0.13
CA THR A 91 -1.68 -13.57 -0.25
C THR A 91 -2.09 -14.29 -1.52
N TYR A 92 -1.11 -14.57 -2.36
CA TYR A 92 -1.25 -15.26 -3.64
C TYR A 92 -0.85 -16.73 -3.49
N THR A 93 -1.61 -17.61 -4.11
CA THR A 93 -1.31 -19.04 -4.16
C THR A 93 -0.74 -19.39 -5.53
N PHE A 94 0.44 -20.00 -5.54
CA PHE A 94 1.03 -20.60 -6.72
C PHE A 94 0.55 -22.05 -6.84
N THR A 95 -0.04 -22.35 -7.99
CA THR A 95 -0.49 -23.71 -8.34
C THR A 95 0.42 -24.24 -9.44
N PRO A 96 1.23 -25.27 -9.19
CA PRO A 96 2.05 -25.91 -10.21
C PRO A 96 1.22 -26.44 -11.38
N THR A 97 1.83 -26.46 -12.58
CA THR A 97 1.22 -27.07 -13.76
C THR A 97 0.87 -28.54 -13.49
N PRO A 98 -0.34 -29.01 -13.84
CA PRO A 98 -0.72 -30.40 -13.66
C PRO A 98 0.28 -31.39 -14.27
N GLY A 99 0.56 -32.50 -13.56
CA GLY A 99 1.52 -33.52 -13.96
C GLY A 99 2.93 -33.34 -13.39
N LEU A 100 3.23 -32.18 -12.77
CA LEU A 100 4.45 -32.01 -11.99
C LEU A 100 4.25 -32.59 -10.58
N CYS A 101 5.25 -33.29 -10.07
CA CYS A 101 5.26 -33.76 -8.68
C CYS A 101 5.66 -32.57 -7.78
N ALA A 102 4.75 -31.60 -7.60
CA ALA A 102 4.95 -30.38 -6.83
C ALA A 102 3.68 -30.00 -6.06
N SER A 103 3.85 -29.33 -4.91
CA SER A 103 2.76 -28.84 -4.08
C SER A 103 2.54 -27.32 -4.29
N ASN A 104 1.35 -26.83 -3.92
CA ASN A 104 1.07 -25.41 -3.90
C ASN A 104 1.95 -24.68 -2.87
N THR A 105 2.27 -23.43 -3.16
CA THR A 105 2.94 -22.52 -2.21
C THR A 105 2.27 -21.16 -2.22
N THR A 106 2.52 -20.35 -1.20
CA THR A 106 1.93 -19.02 -1.09
C THR A 106 2.99 -17.94 -1.01
N LEU A 107 2.65 -16.74 -1.48
CA LEU A 107 3.46 -15.53 -1.42
C LEU A 107 2.57 -14.36 -1.01
N SER A 108 2.94 -13.60 0.03
CA SER A 108 2.20 -12.42 0.44
C SER A 108 2.89 -11.16 -0.09
N ILE A 109 2.11 -10.26 -0.70
CA ILE A 109 2.56 -8.91 -1.08
C ILE A 109 1.94 -7.93 -0.12
N THR A 110 2.79 -7.18 0.60
CA THR A 110 2.35 -6.15 1.54
C THR A 110 2.10 -4.84 0.81
N ILE A 111 0.91 -4.27 0.97
CA ILE A 111 0.52 -2.97 0.45
C ILE A 111 0.32 -2.00 1.61
N ASN A 112 1.15 -0.98 1.66
CA ASN A 112 1.05 0.10 2.64
C ASN A 112 0.05 1.15 2.16
N GLN A 113 -0.84 1.60 3.04
CA GLN A 113 -1.75 2.70 2.72
C GLN A 113 -1.00 4.04 2.83
N PRO A 114 -1.27 5.00 1.92
CA PRO A 114 -0.61 6.30 1.97
C PRO A 114 -0.94 7.06 3.26
N THR A 115 0.08 7.59 3.91
CA THR A 115 -0.07 8.44 5.10
C THR A 115 -0.41 9.87 4.68
N ILE A 116 -1.37 10.51 5.35
CA ILE A 116 -1.72 11.93 5.12
C ILE A 116 -0.80 12.82 5.97
N PRO A 117 -0.02 13.75 5.35
CA PRO A 117 0.76 14.73 6.08
C PRO A 117 -0.13 15.64 6.92
N THR A 118 0.28 15.91 8.16
CA THR A 118 -0.46 16.78 9.09
C THR A 118 0.34 18.03 9.40
N PHE A 119 -0.35 19.18 9.50
CA PHE A 119 0.23 20.49 9.79
C PHE A 119 -0.61 21.25 10.81
N THR A 120 0.02 22.15 11.56
CA THR A 120 -0.70 23.09 12.41
C THR A 120 -1.40 24.14 11.54
N PRO A 121 -2.72 24.37 11.69
CA PRO A 121 -3.41 25.41 10.97
C PRO A 121 -2.76 26.78 11.24
N PRO A 122 -2.44 27.60 10.22
CA PRO A 122 -1.90 28.92 10.41
C PRO A 122 -2.97 29.89 10.93
N PRO A 123 -2.59 30.96 11.62
CA PRO A 123 -3.50 32.06 11.92
C PRO A 123 -3.92 32.77 10.63
N SER A 124 -4.93 33.66 10.73
CA SER A 124 -5.23 34.60 9.67
C SER A 124 -4.24 35.78 9.69
N TYR A 125 -3.97 36.35 8.52
CA TYR A 125 -3.09 37.53 8.35
C TYR A 125 -3.85 38.70 7.74
N CYS A 126 -3.36 39.92 7.95
CA CYS A 126 -3.85 41.09 7.20
C CYS A 126 -3.18 41.11 5.81
N ALA A 127 -3.89 41.62 4.82
CA ALA A 127 -3.35 41.80 3.47
C ALA A 127 -2.05 42.63 3.50
N GLY A 128 -1.00 42.13 2.83
CA GLY A 128 0.33 42.71 2.80
C GLY A 128 1.22 42.40 4.01
N ALA A 129 0.72 41.73 5.04
CA ALA A 129 1.54 41.29 6.17
C ALA A 129 2.51 40.20 5.76
N ALA A 130 3.67 40.12 6.40
CA ALA A 130 4.63 39.05 6.16
C ALA A 130 4.07 37.69 6.69
N ILE A 131 4.06 36.69 5.84
CA ILE A 131 3.67 35.32 6.18
C ILE A 131 4.93 34.49 6.31
N PRO A 132 5.13 33.72 7.42
CA PRO A 132 6.24 32.80 7.54
C PRO A 132 6.21 31.71 6.44
N ALA A 133 7.38 31.21 6.04
CA ALA A 133 7.45 30.09 5.12
C ALA A 133 6.73 28.87 5.69
N LEU A 134 5.97 28.17 4.85
CA LEU A 134 5.33 26.91 5.23
C LEU A 134 6.39 25.82 5.48
N PRO A 135 6.19 24.97 6.52
CA PRO A 135 7.16 23.94 6.86
C PRO A 135 7.25 22.88 5.75
N THR A 136 8.46 22.53 5.36
CA THR A 136 8.74 21.48 4.35
C THR A 136 8.65 20.06 4.90
N THR A 137 8.50 19.92 6.23
CA THR A 137 8.29 18.66 6.92
C THR A 137 7.00 18.73 7.73
N SER A 138 6.12 17.78 7.57
CA SER A 138 4.88 17.67 8.35
C SER A 138 5.13 17.27 9.81
N ILE A 139 4.14 17.43 10.70
CA ILE A 139 4.21 17.02 12.12
C ILE A 139 4.51 15.52 12.24
N ASN A 140 3.97 14.71 11.35
CA ASN A 140 4.19 13.26 11.30
C ASN A 140 5.41 12.85 10.44
N GLY A 141 6.36 13.78 10.19
CA GLY A 141 7.68 13.50 9.65
C GLY A 141 7.77 13.31 8.13
N ILE A 142 6.74 13.69 7.35
CA ILE A 142 6.73 13.55 5.90
C ILE A 142 7.30 14.81 5.27
N ASN A 143 8.34 14.65 4.43
CA ASN A 143 8.96 15.74 3.67
C ASN A 143 8.21 15.99 2.37
N GLY A 144 8.20 17.24 1.91
CA GLY A 144 7.55 17.62 0.67
C GLY A 144 7.67 19.12 0.35
N THR A 145 6.89 19.54 -0.62
CA THR A 145 6.87 20.95 -1.10
C THR A 145 5.46 21.50 -1.19
N TRP A 146 5.34 22.81 -1.07
CA TRP A 146 4.07 23.53 -1.18
C TRP A 146 3.91 24.20 -2.54
N SER A 147 2.69 24.23 -3.03
CA SER A 147 2.28 24.95 -4.24
C SER A 147 0.85 25.50 -4.05
N PRO A 148 0.55 26.72 -4.55
CA PRO A 148 1.43 27.69 -5.18
C PRO A 148 2.42 28.33 -4.20
N ALA A 149 3.23 29.29 -4.68
CA ALA A 149 4.07 30.14 -3.82
C ALA A 149 3.18 30.99 -2.88
N ILE A 150 3.74 31.37 -1.70
CA ILE A 150 2.99 32.15 -0.70
C ILE A 150 2.53 33.49 -1.30
N ASP A 151 1.23 33.76 -1.16
CA ASP A 151 0.57 35.02 -1.49
C ASP A 151 0.04 35.65 -0.20
N ASN A 152 0.44 36.89 0.08
CA ASN A 152 -0.03 37.68 1.25
C ASN A 152 -1.11 38.71 0.90
N THR A 153 -1.67 38.63 -0.29
CA THR A 153 -2.70 39.58 -0.75
C THR A 153 -4.10 38.95 -0.79
N THR A 154 -4.20 37.64 -1.03
CA THR A 154 -5.47 36.95 -1.14
C THR A 154 -5.49 35.65 -0.32
N THR A 155 -6.67 35.26 0.19
CA THR A 155 -6.88 33.95 0.84
C THR A 155 -6.60 32.86 -0.17
N THR A 156 -5.62 32.00 0.15
CA THR A 156 -5.11 31.00 -0.78
C THR A 156 -5.04 29.64 -0.11
N THR A 157 -5.43 28.59 -0.85
CA THR A 157 -5.25 27.19 -0.46
C THR A 157 -3.98 26.66 -1.10
N TYR A 158 -3.09 26.15 -0.26
CA TYR A 158 -1.80 25.57 -0.65
C TYR A 158 -1.90 24.07 -0.60
N THR A 159 -1.32 23.40 -1.59
CA THR A 159 -1.22 21.93 -1.65
C THR A 159 0.19 21.50 -1.27
N PHE A 160 0.28 20.63 -0.27
CA PHE A 160 1.53 19.94 0.08
C PHE A 160 1.64 18.67 -0.75
N VAL A 161 2.74 18.57 -1.50
CA VAL A 161 3.06 17.38 -2.29
C VAL A 161 4.23 16.66 -1.61
N PRO A 162 4.03 15.45 -1.07
CA PRO A 162 5.11 14.66 -0.48
C PRO A 162 6.23 14.38 -1.48
N THR A 163 7.45 14.25 -0.97
CA THR A 163 8.60 13.84 -1.79
C THR A 163 8.34 12.48 -2.45
N PRO A 164 8.61 12.33 -3.76
CA PRO A 164 8.45 11.05 -4.46
C PRO A 164 9.16 9.89 -3.74
N GLY A 165 8.52 8.73 -3.71
CA GLY A 165 9.03 7.53 -3.03
C GLY A 165 8.54 7.35 -1.59
N LEU A 166 7.96 8.38 -0.98
CA LEU A 166 7.26 8.24 0.30
C LEU A 166 5.84 7.70 0.05
N CYS A 167 5.40 6.76 0.89
CA CYS A 167 4.01 6.31 0.85
C CYS A 167 3.10 7.31 1.57
N ALA A 168 2.82 8.44 0.92
CA ALA A 168 2.06 9.55 1.46
C ALA A 168 1.18 10.21 0.39
N SER A 169 0.01 10.72 0.80
CA SER A 169 -0.91 11.44 -0.07
C SER A 169 -0.70 12.96 0.05
N PRO A 170 -0.98 13.75 -1.00
CA PRO A 170 -1.04 15.21 -0.88
C PRO A 170 -2.08 15.64 0.17
N THR A 171 -1.84 16.81 0.79
CA THR A 171 -2.79 17.46 1.69
C THR A 171 -2.85 18.95 1.40
N THR A 172 -3.86 19.65 1.90
CA THR A 172 -4.05 21.07 1.67
C THR A 172 -4.09 21.86 2.96
N LEU A 173 -3.68 23.13 2.88
CA LEU A 173 -3.71 24.10 3.97
C LEU A 173 -4.17 25.44 3.41
N THR A 174 -5.15 26.07 4.03
CA THR A 174 -5.64 27.40 3.62
C THR A 174 -5.11 28.47 4.56
N ILE A 175 -4.49 29.53 4.00
CA ILE A 175 -4.14 30.74 4.72
C ILE A 175 -5.19 31.80 4.41
N THR A 176 -5.85 32.27 5.44
CA THR A 176 -6.86 33.33 5.33
C THR A 176 -6.21 34.72 5.39
N ILE A 177 -6.48 35.58 4.40
CA ILE A 177 -6.03 36.94 4.32
C ILE A 177 -7.23 37.86 4.51
N ASN A 178 -7.20 38.65 5.57
CA ASN A 178 -8.21 39.64 5.86
C ASN A 178 -7.84 40.98 5.16
N PRO A 179 -8.78 41.63 4.50
CA PRO A 179 -8.51 42.96 3.91
C PRO A 179 -8.11 43.96 4.98
N GLN A 180 -7.24 44.91 4.63
CA GLN A 180 -6.94 46.04 5.51
C GLN A 180 -8.15 47.01 5.55
N THR A 181 -8.53 47.38 6.76
CA THR A 181 -9.57 48.39 6.98
C THR A 181 -8.89 49.70 7.37
N ILE A 182 -9.13 50.74 6.58
CA ILE A 182 -8.65 52.08 6.89
C ILE A 182 -9.64 52.74 7.88
N PRO A 183 -9.17 53.18 9.06
CA PRO A 183 -10.05 53.94 9.96
C PRO A 183 -10.59 55.20 9.28
N ASP A 184 -11.88 55.41 9.33
CA ASP A 184 -12.53 56.61 8.82
C ASP A 184 -13.13 57.38 9.99
N PHE A 185 -12.67 58.58 10.21
CA PHE A 185 -13.15 59.45 11.30
C PHE A 185 -14.00 60.62 10.80
N GLY A 186 -14.17 60.71 9.49
CA GLY A 186 -14.85 61.85 8.89
C GLY A 186 -14.07 63.18 9.04
N ALA A 187 -14.64 64.23 8.53
CA ALA A 187 -14.05 65.56 8.66
C ALA A 187 -14.42 66.20 10.03
N LEU A 188 -13.42 66.58 10.77
CA LEU A 188 -13.59 67.40 12.03
C LEU A 188 -13.38 68.84 11.70
N GLY A 189 -14.40 69.68 11.86
CA GLY A 189 -14.31 71.13 11.67
C GLY A 189 -15.05 71.65 10.45
N PRO A 190 -14.99 72.93 10.19
CA PRO A 190 -14.05 73.98 10.69
C PRO A 190 -14.31 74.41 12.12
N PHE A 191 -13.23 74.79 12.86
CA PHE A 191 -13.29 75.32 14.22
C PHE A 191 -12.91 76.78 14.23
N CYS A 192 -13.50 77.58 15.15
CA CYS A 192 -13.08 78.97 15.36
C CYS A 192 -11.74 79.02 16.13
N GLN A 193 -10.93 80.00 15.84
CA GLN A 193 -9.71 80.25 16.59
C GLN A 193 -10.04 80.40 18.09
N ASN A 194 -9.26 79.73 18.96
CA ASN A 194 -9.43 79.70 20.42
C ASN A 194 -10.67 78.91 20.90
N SER A 195 -11.38 78.17 20.06
CA SER A 195 -12.40 77.25 20.54
C SER A 195 -11.73 76.00 21.19
N THR A 196 -12.43 75.44 22.17
CA THR A 196 -11.96 74.19 22.79
C THR A 196 -11.87 73.04 21.72
N PRO A 197 -10.71 72.42 21.54
CA PRO A 197 -10.60 71.28 20.60
C PRO A 197 -11.52 70.13 20.99
N PRO A 198 -12.14 69.44 20.05
CA PRO A 198 -12.91 68.25 20.38
C PRO A 198 -12.00 67.12 20.88
N VAL A 199 -12.52 66.28 21.74
CA VAL A 199 -11.86 65.05 22.14
C VAL A 199 -11.85 64.14 20.93
N LEU A 200 -10.67 63.73 20.50
CA LEU A 200 -10.53 62.72 19.40
C LEU A 200 -10.94 61.35 19.90
N VAL A 201 -11.89 60.76 19.21
CA VAL A 201 -12.33 59.38 19.54
C VAL A 201 -11.27 58.38 19.11
N THR A 202 -11.04 57.38 19.93
CA THR A 202 -10.04 56.31 19.67
C THR A 202 -10.60 55.15 18.86
N THR A 203 -11.91 55.13 18.58
CA THR A 203 -12.57 54.11 17.73
C THR A 203 -13.28 54.82 16.60
N SER A 204 -12.97 54.45 15.38
CA SER A 204 -13.62 54.98 14.17
C SER A 204 -15.05 54.41 14.02
N PRO A 205 -15.95 55.07 13.26
CA PRO A 205 -17.29 54.57 12.96
C PRO A 205 -17.28 53.16 12.32
N ASN A 206 -16.24 52.82 11.61
CA ASN A 206 -16.06 51.46 11.05
C ASN A 206 -15.31 50.50 12.01
N MET A 207 -15.40 50.75 13.33
CA MET A 207 -14.97 49.86 14.42
C MET A 207 -13.46 49.58 14.53
N VAL A 208 -12.62 50.40 13.94
CA VAL A 208 -11.15 50.29 14.11
C VAL A 208 -10.72 51.16 15.30
N THR A 209 -10.05 50.52 16.27
CA THR A 209 -9.53 51.20 17.46
C THR A 209 -8.04 51.53 17.31
N GLY A 210 -7.61 52.67 17.89
CA GLY A 210 -6.22 53.09 17.84
C GLY A 210 -5.95 54.23 18.81
N THR A 211 -4.74 54.78 18.76
CA THR A 211 -4.29 55.92 19.54
C THR A 211 -3.86 57.04 18.60
N TRP A 212 -4.10 58.28 19.02
CA TRP A 212 -3.59 59.49 18.33
C TRP A 212 -2.21 59.84 18.89
N SER A 213 -1.26 60.16 18.02
CA SER A 213 0.10 60.59 18.37
C SER A 213 0.36 62.01 17.88
#